data_1a60472f56ae4bf3c7d82d50f999a1b9
#
_entry.id   1a60472f56ae4bf3c7d82d50f999a1b9
#
_cell.length_a   1.000
_cell.length_b   1.000
_cell.length_c   1.000
_cell.angle_alpha   90.00
_cell.angle_beta   90.00
_cell.angle_gamma   90.00
#
_symmetry.space_group_name_H-M   'P 1'
#
loop_
_entity.id
_entity.type
_entity.pdbx_description
1 polymer ?
#
loop_
_entity_poly.entity_id
_entity_poly.type
_entity_poly.pdbx_seq_one_letter_code
_entity_poly.pdbx_strand_id
1 'polypeptide(L)'
;MHMHFCENQVIDSVISYYCALAERNTIPFHVQIDLPAQISVDETDFCLVLSNLLENALEASLKTAKFRQRIDIKIYRHASNLILIQIENAFDGKIQQKHGIF
;
A
#
# COMPACT_ATOMS: atom_id res chain seq x y z
N MET A 1 -10.32 12.67 -9.45
CA MET A 1 -8.96 13.21 -9.65
C MET A 1 -7.92 12.14 -9.32
N HIS A 2 -7.00 11.93 -10.22
CA HIS A 2 -5.92 10.96 -9.99
C HIS A 2 -4.84 11.57 -9.12
N MET A 3 -4.49 10.90 -8.02
CA MET A 3 -3.37 11.31 -7.18
C MET A 3 -2.10 10.64 -7.67
N HIS A 4 -1.03 11.42 -7.73
CA HIS A 4 0.28 10.91 -8.15
C HIS A 4 1.08 10.50 -6.93
N PHE A 5 1.37 9.20 -6.79
CA PHE A 5 2.12 8.66 -5.65
C PHE A 5 3.57 8.37 -5.97
N CYS A 6 3.87 7.95 -7.19
CA CYS A 6 5.25 7.66 -7.61
C CYS A 6 5.40 7.77 -9.12
N GLU A 7 6.64 7.75 -9.58
CA GLU A 7 6.96 7.89 -11.00
C GLU A 7 6.61 6.66 -11.84
N ASN A 8 6.53 5.48 -11.24
CA ASN A 8 6.14 4.27 -11.96
C ASN A 8 4.63 4.25 -12.12
N GLN A 9 4.15 4.36 -13.36
CA GLN A 9 2.72 4.51 -13.65
C GLN A 9 1.90 3.29 -13.24
N VAL A 10 2.44 2.09 -13.36
CA VAL A 10 1.70 0.87 -13.01
C VAL A 10 1.52 0.77 -11.50
N ILE A 11 2.59 0.99 -10.75
CA ILE A 11 2.53 0.99 -9.28
C ILE A 11 1.61 2.11 -8.80
N ASP A 12 1.74 3.30 -9.39
CA ASP A 12 0.91 4.44 -9.06
C ASP A 12 -0.58 4.11 -9.27
N SER A 13 -0.91 3.42 -10.35
CA SER A 13 -2.30 3.02 -10.65
C SER A 13 -2.85 2.04 -9.62
N VAL A 14 -2.04 1.08 -9.18
CA VAL A 14 -2.47 0.11 -8.16
C VAL A 14 -2.79 0.85 -6.86
N ILE A 15 -1.91 1.73 -6.41
CA ILE A 15 -2.09 2.46 -5.17
C ILE A 15 -3.28 3.41 -5.27
N SER A 16 -3.43 4.08 -6.40
CA SER A 16 -4.56 4.99 -6.64
C SER A 16 -5.90 4.28 -6.58
N TYR A 17 -5.95 3.05 -7.09
CA TYR A 17 -7.16 2.23 -7.02
C TYR A 17 -7.57 1.96 -5.56
N TYR A 18 -6.62 1.52 -4.75
CA TYR A 18 -6.91 1.23 -3.33
C TYR A 18 -7.15 2.49 -2.52
N CYS A 19 -6.48 3.59 -2.87
CA CYS A 19 -6.76 4.88 -2.26
C CYS A 19 -8.21 5.29 -2.49
N ALA A 20 -8.71 5.13 -3.71
CA ALA A 20 -10.09 5.45 -4.04
C ALA A 20 -11.08 4.58 -3.25
N LEU A 21 -10.79 3.28 -3.10
CA LEU A 21 -11.63 2.39 -2.30
C LEU A 21 -11.64 2.80 -0.83
N ALA A 22 -10.48 3.17 -0.29
CA ALA A 22 -10.39 3.64 1.08
C ALA A 22 -11.19 4.93 1.29
N GLU A 23 -11.11 5.86 0.34
CA GLU A 23 -11.86 7.10 0.38
C GLU A 23 -13.37 6.85 0.39
N ARG A 24 -13.85 5.92 -0.44
CA ARG A 24 -15.27 5.55 -0.46
C ARG A 24 -15.75 5.07 0.90
N ASN A 25 -14.88 4.41 1.64
CA ASN A 25 -15.18 3.88 2.96
C ASN A 25 -14.75 4.81 4.07
N THR A 26 -14.30 6.02 3.74
CA THR A 26 -13.82 7.03 4.66
C THR A 26 -12.71 6.50 5.60
N ILE A 27 -11.83 5.66 5.06
CA ILE A 27 -10.67 5.14 5.78
C ILE A 27 -9.47 6.04 5.49
N PRO A 28 -8.82 6.59 6.51
CA PRO A 28 -7.57 7.34 6.31
C PRO A 28 -6.52 6.45 5.64
N PHE A 29 -5.92 6.96 4.57
CA PHE A 29 -5.01 6.20 3.73
C PHE A 29 -3.78 7.05 3.50
N HIS A 30 -2.66 6.68 4.09
CA HIS A 30 -1.41 7.43 4.02
C HIS A 30 -0.37 6.65 3.24
N VAL A 31 0.27 7.30 2.29
CA VAL A 31 1.22 6.66 1.39
C VAL A 31 2.53 7.42 1.41
N GLN A 32 3.61 6.67 1.57
CA GLN A 32 4.97 7.20 1.46
C GLN A 32 5.77 6.25 0.57
N ILE A 33 6.14 6.72 -0.62
CA ILE A 33 6.82 5.91 -1.61
C ILE A 33 8.07 6.62 -2.09
N ASP A 34 9.18 5.89 -2.09
CA ASP A 34 10.45 6.36 -2.63
C ASP A 34 11.01 5.29 -3.56
N LEU A 35 10.55 5.32 -4.81
CA LEU A 35 10.97 4.39 -5.85
C LEU A 35 11.28 5.13 -7.14
N PRO A 36 12.28 4.67 -7.91
CA PRO A 36 12.53 5.21 -9.24
C PRO A 36 11.41 4.79 -10.21
N ALA A 37 11.33 5.45 -11.36
CA ALA A 37 10.35 5.13 -12.39
C ALA A 37 10.49 3.68 -12.88
N GLN A 38 11.73 3.21 -12.99
CA GLN A 38 12.01 1.83 -13.36
C GLN A 38 12.57 1.09 -12.16
N ILE A 39 11.95 -0.05 -11.84
CA ILE A 39 12.38 -0.89 -10.73
C ILE A 39 13.15 -2.10 -11.26
N SER A 40 14.03 -2.65 -10.42
CA SER A 40 14.91 -3.76 -10.80
C SER A 40 14.26 -5.14 -10.64
N VAL A 41 13.04 -5.17 -10.12
CA VAL A 41 12.29 -6.42 -9.91
C VAL A 41 11.18 -6.54 -10.96
N ASP A 42 10.63 -7.74 -11.10
CA ASP A 42 9.52 -7.94 -12.02
C ASP A 42 8.31 -7.11 -11.57
N GLU A 43 7.87 -6.21 -12.44
CA GLU A 43 6.80 -5.26 -12.12
C GLU A 43 5.47 -5.96 -11.89
N THR A 44 5.17 -7.00 -12.66
CA THR A 44 3.94 -7.77 -12.51
C THR A 44 3.89 -8.47 -11.17
N ASP A 45 4.98 -9.14 -10.79
CA ASP A 45 5.08 -9.83 -9.51
C ASP A 45 4.98 -8.83 -8.35
N PHE A 46 5.66 -7.71 -8.47
CA PHE A 46 5.61 -6.65 -7.45
C PHE A 46 4.18 -6.16 -7.25
N CYS A 47 3.49 -5.85 -8.34
CA CYS A 47 2.12 -5.33 -8.27
C CYS A 47 1.15 -6.38 -7.73
N LEU A 48 1.37 -7.65 -8.03
CA LEU A 48 0.52 -8.72 -7.51
C LEU A 48 0.63 -8.81 -5.98
N VAL A 49 1.86 -8.80 -5.46
CA VAL A 49 2.07 -8.84 -4.01
C VAL A 49 1.53 -7.57 -3.35
N LEU A 50 1.79 -6.42 -3.94
CA LEU A 50 1.28 -5.14 -3.42
C LEU A 50 -0.24 -5.15 -3.35
N SER A 51 -0.91 -5.59 -4.42
CA SER A 51 -2.38 -5.66 -4.45
C SER A 51 -2.92 -6.60 -3.37
N ASN A 52 -2.28 -7.75 -3.18
CA ASN A 52 -2.71 -8.69 -2.15
C ASN A 52 -2.58 -8.09 -0.74
N LEU A 53 -1.47 -7.40 -0.48
CA LEU A 53 -1.25 -6.76 0.81
C LEU A 53 -2.25 -5.63 1.05
N LEU A 54 -2.54 -4.82 0.04
CA LEU A 54 -3.51 -3.74 0.14
C LEU A 54 -4.93 -4.26 0.32
N GLU A 55 -5.29 -5.32 -0.39
CA GLU A 55 -6.59 -5.94 -0.26
C GLU A 55 -6.80 -6.46 1.17
N ASN A 56 -5.79 -7.13 1.72
CA ASN A 56 -5.86 -7.65 3.09
C ASN A 56 -5.99 -6.51 4.10
N ALA A 57 -5.25 -5.42 3.91
CA ALA A 57 -5.32 -4.27 4.80
C ALA A 57 -6.69 -3.60 4.75
N LEU A 58 -7.26 -3.48 3.55
CA LEU A 58 -8.60 -2.89 3.37
C LEU A 58 -9.66 -3.76 4.05
N GLU A 59 -9.63 -5.08 3.84
CA GLU A 59 -10.58 -5.99 4.47
C GLU A 59 -10.49 -5.94 5.98
N ALA A 60 -9.27 -5.93 6.53
CA ALA A 60 -9.08 -5.85 7.97
C ALA A 60 -9.59 -4.53 8.53
N SER A 61 -9.35 -3.42 7.84
CA SER A 61 -9.84 -2.11 8.26
C SER A 61 -11.36 -2.05 8.27
N LEU A 62 -12.01 -2.64 7.27
CA LEU A 62 -13.48 -2.66 7.19
C LEU A 62 -14.12 -3.43 8.34
N LYS A 63 -13.40 -4.36 8.96
CA LYS A 63 -13.86 -5.13 10.12
C LYS A 63 -13.54 -4.45 11.45
N THR A 64 -12.86 -3.33 11.42
CA THR A 64 -12.43 -2.60 12.60
C THR A 64 -13.41 -1.45 12.89
N ALA A 65 -13.56 -1.08 14.16
CA ALA A 65 -14.40 0.05 14.55
C ALA A 65 -14.00 1.29 13.76
N LYS A 66 -14.99 2.04 13.29
CA LYS A 66 -14.81 3.15 12.34
C LYS A 66 -13.75 4.15 12.78
N PHE A 67 -13.76 4.52 14.05
CA PHE A 67 -12.85 5.53 14.57
C PHE A 67 -11.39 5.05 14.67
N ARG A 68 -11.15 3.76 14.47
CA ARG A 68 -9.80 3.17 14.50
C ARG A 68 -9.29 2.78 13.13
N GLN A 69 -10.10 2.92 12.10
CA GLN A 69 -9.70 2.52 10.75
C GLN A 69 -8.60 3.43 10.23
N ARG A 70 -7.55 2.81 9.70
CA ARG A 70 -6.49 3.52 9.00
C ARG A 70 -5.64 2.52 8.24
N ILE A 71 -5.02 2.98 7.17
CA ILE A 71 -4.04 2.21 6.40
C ILE A 71 -2.85 3.11 6.12
N ASP A 72 -1.66 2.66 6.50
CA ASP A 72 -0.41 3.36 6.25
C ASP A 72 0.48 2.49 5.38
N ILE A 73 1.00 3.04 4.29
CA ILE A 73 1.82 2.32 3.33
C ILE A 73 3.16 3.01 3.23
N LYS A 74 4.23 2.23 3.32
CA LYS A 74 5.58 2.70 3.10
C LYS A 74 6.27 1.75 2.13
N ILE A 75 6.77 2.27 1.02
CA ILE A 75 7.49 1.51 0.01
C ILE A 75 8.78 2.25 -0.28
N TYR A 76 9.91 1.56 -0.18
CA TYR A 76 11.19 2.21 -0.44
C TYR A 76 12.25 1.21 -0.87
N ARG A 77 13.24 1.72 -1.56
CA ARG A 77 14.41 0.93 -1.96
C ARG A 77 15.39 0.89 -0.79
N HIS A 78 15.64 -0.30 -0.26
CA HIS A 78 16.53 -0.47 0.89
C HIS A 78 17.99 -0.55 0.45
N ALA A 79 18.26 -1.26 -0.63
CA ALA A 79 19.58 -1.39 -1.23
C ALA A 79 19.36 -1.40 -2.74
N SER A 80 20.45 -1.47 -3.53
CA SER A 80 20.33 -1.36 -4.98
C SER A 80 19.35 -2.39 -5.58
N ASN A 81 19.16 -3.54 -4.94
CA ASN A 81 18.33 -4.63 -5.45
C ASN A 81 17.14 -5.02 -4.56
N LEU A 82 16.91 -4.27 -3.47
CA LEU A 82 15.86 -4.63 -2.52
C LEU A 82 14.82 -3.53 -2.42
N ILE A 83 13.57 -3.91 -2.58
CA ILE A 83 12.42 -3.04 -2.35
C ILE A 83 11.64 -3.59 -1.18
N LEU A 84 11.36 -2.75 -0.20
CA LEU A 84 10.59 -3.12 0.98
C LEU A 84 9.22 -2.48 0.90
N ILE A 85 8.20 -3.28 1.16
CA ILE A 85 6.82 -2.84 1.30
C ILE A 85 6.42 -3.05 2.74
N GLN A 86 5.93 -2.00 3.38
CA GLN A 86 5.41 -2.08 4.74
C GLN A 86 4.00 -1.49 4.74
N ILE A 87 3.04 -2.28 5.18
CA ILE A 87 1.65 -1.83 5.29
C ILE A 87 1.19 -2.07 6.71
N GLU A 88 0.68 -1.00 7.33
CA GLU A 88 0.12 -1.07 8.66
C GLU A 88 -1.36 -0.74 8.61
N ASN A 89 -2.15 -1.47 9.38
CA ASN A 89 -3.55 -1.15 9.58
C ASN A 89 -3.97 -1.52 10.98
N ALA A 90 -4.97 -0.82 11.51
CA ALA A 90 -5.57 -1.18 12.77
C ALA A 90 -6.55 -2.34 12.53
N PHE A 91 -6.53 -3.34 13.40
CA PHE A 91 -7.42 -4.46 13.33
C PHE A 91 -7.72 -4.94 14.76
N ASP A 92 -9.01 -4.94 15.11
CA ASP A 92 -9.47 -5.43 16.41
C ASP A 92 -8.77 -4.74 17.60
N GLY A 93 -8.50 -3.44 17.47
CA GLY A 93 -7.81 -2.67 18.48
C GLY A 93 -6.31 -2.84 18.50
N LYS A 94 -5.75 -3.59 17.56
CA LYS A 94 -4.31 -3.82 17.41
C LYS A 94 -3.83 -3.30 16.07
N ILE A 95 -2.53 -3.04 15.96
CA ILE A 95 -1.90 -2.66 14.71
C ILE A 95 -1.33 -3.91 14.05
N GLN A 96 -1.74 -4.17 12.81
CA GLN A 96 -1.17 -5.22 11.99
C GLN A 96 -0.14 -4.63 11.05
N GLN A 97 0.99 -5.31 10.90
CA GLN A 97 2.02 -4.97 9.93
C GLN A 97 2.22 -6.13 8.98
N LYS A 98 2.27 -5.82 7.69
CA LYS A 98 2.59 -6.77 6.64
C LYS A 98 3.79 -6.25 5.87
N HIS A 99 4.71 -7.12 5.53
CA HIS A 99 5.92 -6.78 4.80
C HIS A 99 6.06 -7.60 3.54
N GLY A 100 6.58 -6.99 2.49
CA GLY A 100 7.03 -7.66 1.30
C GLY A 100 8.47 -7.25 0.99
N ILE A 101 9.29 -8.20 0.55
CA ILE A 101 10.69 -7.95 0.18
C ILE A 101 10.92 -8.46 -1.24
N PHE A 102 11.50 -7.61 -2.08
CA PHE A 102 11.79 -7.93 -3.48
C PHE A 102 13.23 -7.67 -3.84
#